data_472417a5fd5d1ba2d20c8ed2a2b01885
#
_entry.id   472417a5fd5d1ba2d20c8ed2a2b01885
#
_cell.length_a   1.000
_cell.length_b   1.000
_cell.length_c   1.000
_cell.angle_alpha   90.00
_cell.angle_beta   90.00
_cell.angle_gamma   90.00
#
_symmetry.space_group_name_H-M   'P 1'
#
loop_
_entity.id
_entity.type
_entity.pdbx_description
1 polymer ?
#
loop_
_entity_poly.entity_id
_entity_poly.type
_entity_poly.pdbx_seq_one_letter_code
_entity_poly.pdbx_strand_id
1 'polypeptide(L)'
;LPTEIWRETIERIQRCESILNKIKNGEITHINDFITYNLDIRSFTYDLLRNTDDHLFVLHFYKALQNVTILDPTCGSGAFLFAAMNILEPLYEVCIERMQEFNAQNPLWFKAELEEISNKYRSNIQYFIFKSIILRNLYGVDIMVEATEIAKLRLFLKMVAVVEVDKRADNLGLDPLPDIDFNIRCGNTLVGYATEAELNNDLTWGDMFANAEFKEKVESEMQLVSMAYDTFKYVQLNQEENMAAFKQAKGELKQRLASLNDTLNRRMHAATQLDYEDWLKSHQPFHWLAEFYQIIKGNGGFDVIIGNPPYVEYPSKDVLYRFDYLEAAQCGNLYGCCTERGLKISQPEGRFSFIVPVAITCSKRMDTVIRLLKESSNLLLFANFDDRPGRLFEMIEHLRATIFIAYKSKNSECQQVYATKYNR
;
A
#
# COMPACT_ATOMS: atom_id res chain seq x y z
N LEU A 1 -21.13 -6.46 27.12
CA LEU A 1 -19.83 -5.89 27.54
C LEU A 1 -19.88 -5.52 29.02
N PRO A 2 -18.77 -5.55 29.79
CA PRO A 2 -18.78 -5.31 31.24
C PRO A 2 -19.32 -3.94 31.67
N THR A 3 -19.22 -2.94 30.79
CA THR A 3 -19.66 -1.56 31.02
C THR A 3 -21.00 -1.22 30.35
N GLU A 4 -21.63 -2.18 29.69
CA GLU A 4 -22.84 -1.99 28.90
C GLU A 4 -24.07 -1.96 29.81
N ILE A 5 -24.93 -0.96 29.65
CA ILE A 5 -26.22 -0.88 30.36
C ILE A 5 -27.27 -1.75 29.67
N TRP A 6 -28.36 -2.08 30.38
CA TRP A 6 -29.41 -2.97 29.89
C TRP A 6 -30.02 -2.54 28.56
N ARG A 7 -30.24 -1.26 28.33
CA ARG A 7 -30.76 -0.71 27.05
C ARG A 7 -29.81 -1.03 25.89
N GLU A 8 -28.52 -0.77 26.07
CA GLU A 8 -27.50 -1.03 25.05
C GLU A 8 -27.40 -2.51 24.72
N THR A 9 -27.55 -3.37 25.76
CA THR A 9 -27.59 -4.83 25.57
C THR A 9 -28.79 -5.24 24.68
N ILE A 10 -29.98 -4.69 24.95
CA ILE A 10 -31.18 -4.96 24.13
C ILE A 10 -30.99 -4.48 22.70
N GLU A 11 -30.52 -3.24 22.51
CA GLU A 11 -30.25 -2.67 21.17
C GLU A 11 -29.25 -3.52 20.38
N ARG A 12 -28.21 -4.01 21.05
CA ARG A 12 -27.21 -4.91 20.43
C ARG A 12 -27.81 -6.25 20.02
N ILE A 13 -28.66 -6.85 20.85
CA ILE A 13 -29.36 -8.12 20.54
C ILE A 13 -30.29 -7.90 19.34
N GLN A 14 -31.11 -6.86 19.35
CA GLN A 14 -32.02 -6.53 18.24
C GLN A 14 -31.26 -6.31 16.93
N ARG A 15 -30.12 -5.62 17.01
CA ARG A 15 -29.25 -5.42 15.84
C ARG A 15 -28.70 -6.77 15.34
N CYS A 16 -28.26 -7.65 16.22
CA CYS A 16 -27.74 -8.97 15.85
C CYS A 16 -28.84 -9.79 15.14
N GLU A 17 -30.05 -9.83 15.69
CA GLU A 17 -31.19 -10.51 15.09
C GLU A 17 -31.55 -9.93 13.71
N SER A 18 -31.53 -8.59 13.57
CA SER A 18 -31.76 -7.91 12.30
C SER A 18 -30.72 -8.33 11.24
N ILE A 19 -29.43 -8.36 11.60
CA ILE A 19 -28.34 -8.77 10.69
C ILE A 19 -28.49 -10.25 10.30
N LEU A 20 -28.78 -11.15 11.26
CA LEU A 20 -29.01 -12.56 10.97
C LEU A 20 -30.18 -12.77 10.00
N ASN A 21 -31.27 -12.00 10.16
CA ASN A 21 -32.40 -12.06 9.23
C ASN A 21 -32.01 -11.57 7.83
N LYS A 22 -31.19 -10.51 7.70
CA LYS A 22 -30.66 -10.04 6.41
C LYS A 22 -29.79 -11.07 5.72
N ILE A 23 -28.92 -11.79 6.47
CA ILE A 23 -28.13 -12.90 5.94
C ILE A 23 -29.05 -14.02 5.43
N LYS A 24 -30.05 -14.44 6.24
CA LYS A 24 -31.00 -15.49 5.87
C LYS A 24 -31.83 -15.14 4.64
N ASN A 25 -32.18 -13.88 4.49
CA ASN A 25 -32.98 -13.36 3.35
C ASN A 25 -32.13 -13.13 2.10
N GLY A 26 -30.80 -13.30 2.15
CA GLY A 26 -29.92 -13.04 1.03
C GLY A 26 -29.73 -11.56 0.70
N GLU A 27 -29.92 -10.67 1.69
CA GLU A 27 -29.66 -9.23 1.53
C GLU A 27 -28.18 -8.90 1.72
N ILE A 28 -27.42 -9.74 2.44
CA ILE A 28 -25.98 -9.62 2.64
C ILE A 28 -25.32 -10.71 1.80
N THR A 29 -24.75 -10.32 0.66
CA THR A 29 -24.19 -11.25 -0.35
C THR A 29 -22.79 -10.90 -0.80
N HIS A 30 -22.33 -9.67 -0.53
CA HIS A 30 -21.03 -9.18 -0.98
C HIS A 30 -20.14 -8.81 0.19
N ILE A 31 -18.82 -8.94 -0.02
CA ILE A 31 -17.81 -8.56 0.99
C ILE A 31 -17.94 -7.10 1.44
N ASN A 32 -18.37 -6.19 0.56
CA ASN A 32 -18.58 -4.79 0.89
C ASN A 32 -19.71 -4.57 1.90
N ASP A 33 -20.67 -5.52 2.00
CA ASP A 33 -21.76 -5.46 2.97
C ASP A 33 -21.22 -5.55 4.41
N PHE A 34 -20.08 -6.24 4.63
CA PHE A 34 -19.42 -6.29 5.94
C PHE A 34 -19.03 -4.89 6.41
N ILE A 35 -18.53 -4.04 5.51
CA ILE A 35 -18.21 -2.64 5.85
C ILE A 35 -19.50 -1.85 6.10
N THR A 36 -20.47 -1.97 5.21
CA THR A 36 -21.76 -1.26 5.28
C THR A 36 -22.50 -1.55 6.58
N TYR A 37 -22.52 -2.81 7.01
CA TYR A 37 -23.17 -3.24 8.24
C TYR A 37 -22.23 -3.27 9.46
N ASN A 38 -20.96 -2.85 9.30
CA ASN A 38 -19.94 -2.86 10.34
C ASN A 38 -19.82 -4.24 11.00
N LEU A 39 -19.62 -5.27 10.18
CA LEU A 39 -19.40 -6.65 10.62
C LEU A 39 -17.90 -6.93 10.75
N ASP A 40 -17.54 -7.91 11.57
CA ASP A 40 -16.15 -8.32 11.76
C ASP A 40 -15.65 -9.20 10.61
N ILE A 41 -15.14 -8.55 9.55
CA ILE A 41 -14.58 -9.22 8.39
C ILE A 41 -13.33 -10.05 8.72
N ARG A 42 -12.57 -9.66 9.75
CA ARG A 42 -11.34 -10.39 10.13
C ARG A 42 -11.69 -11.76 10.70
N SER A 43 -12.55 -11.77 11.72
CA SER A 43 -13.04 -13.03 12.32
C SER A 43 -13.73 -13.90 11.27
N PHE A 44 -14.55 -13.30 10.40
CA PHE A 44 -15.19 -14.04 9.31
C PHE A 44 -14.17 -14.71 8.38
N THR A 45 -13.16 -13.97 7.92
CA THR A 45 -12.15 -14.51 7.00
C THR A 45 -11.33 -15.61 7.66
N TYR A 46 -10.96 -15.43 8.93
CA TYR A 46 -10.23 -16.41 9.70
C TYR A 46 -11.05 -17.70 9.86
N ASP A 47 -12.32 -17.58 10.25
CA ASP A 47 -13.22 -18.74 10.42
C ASP A 47 -13.47 -19.46 9.10
N LEU A 48 -13.62 -18.72 8.01
CA LEU A 48 -13.78 -19.28 6.66
C LEU A 48 -12.56 -20.13 6.26
N LEU A 49 -11.36 -19.61 6.44
CA LEU A 49 -10.11 -20.33 6.13
C LEU A 49 -9.96 -21.56 7.01
N ARG A 50 -10.26 -21.45 8.30
CA ARG A 50 -10.07 -22.51 9.27
C ARG A 50 -11.06 -23.67 9.09
N ASN A 51 -12.28 -23.39 8.62
CA ASN A 51 -13.34 -24.38 8.52
C ASN A 51 -13.61 -24.88 7.09
N THR A 52 -12.89 -24.36 6.08
CA THR A 52 -13.10 -24.83 4.70
C THR A 52 -12.50 -26.23 4.48
N ASP A 53 -13.21 -27.07 3.73
CA ASP A 53 -12.72 -28.37 3.25
C ASP A 53 -12.15 -28.29 1.83
N ASP A 54 -12.17 -27.10 1.22
CA ASP A 54 -11.65 -26.85 -0.13
C ASP A 54 -10.18 -26.43 -0.09
N HIS A 55 -9.29 -27.37 -0.39
CA HIS A 55 -7.86 -27.15 -0.47
C HIS A 55 -7.46 -26.16 -1.59
N LEU A 56 -8.21 -26.11 -2.70
CA LEU A 56 -7.94 -25.17 -3.79
C LEU A 56 -8.27 -23.74 -3.37
N PHE A 57 -9.33 -23.55 -2.58
CA PHE A 57 -9.65 -22.23 -2.02
C PHE A 57 -8.49 -21.71 -1.15
N VAL A 58 -7.94 -22.56 -0.26
CA VAL A 58 -6.79 -22.18 0.59
C VAL A 58 -5.57 -21.85 -0.26
N LEU A 59 -5.29 -22.61 -1.33
CA LEU A 59 -4.19 -22.33 -2.25
C LEU A 59 -4.34 -20.98 -2.95
N HIS A 60 -5.53 -20.72 -3.49
CA HIS A 60 -5.80 -19.46 -4.17
C HIS A 60 -5.74 -18.26 -3.22
N PHE A 61 -6.26 -18.43 -2.00
CA PHE A 61 -6.20 -17.39 -0.98
C PHE A 61 -4.76 -17.11 -0.57
N TYR A 62 -3.94 -18.13 -0.32
CA TYR A 62 -2.53 -17.99 0.00
C TYR A 62 -1.75 -17.27 -1.12
N LYS A 63 -1.99 -17.64 -2.38
CA LYS A 63 -1.40 -16.95 -3.53
C LYS A 63 -1.85 -15.49 -3.64
N ALA A 64 -3.12 -15.22 -3.37
CA ALA A 64 -3.62 -13.85 -3.32
C ALA A 64 -2.94 -13.04 -2.21
N LEU A 65 -2.76 -13.62 -1.00
CA LEU A 65 -1.99 -12.98 0.07
C LEU A 65 -0.55 -12.66 -0.34
N GLN A 66 0.12 -13.57 -1.05
CA GLN A 66 1.50 -13.34 -1.51
C GLN A 66 1.61 -12.23 -2.56
N ASN A 67 0.55 -11.94 -3.29
CA ASN A 67 0.56 -11.00 -4.41
C ASN A 67 -0.03 -9.63 -4.06
N VAL A 68 -0.83 -9.52 -2.99
CA VAL A 68 -1.42 -8.23 -2.62
C VAL A 68 -0.37 -7.20 -2.26
N THR A 69 -0.44 -6.03 -2.88
CA THR A 69 0.46 -4.90 -2.66
C THR A 69 -0.23 -3.81 -1.85
N ILE A 70 0.37 -3.42 -0.72
CA ILE A 70 -0.16 -2.41 0.21
C ILE A 70 0.83 -1.26 0.28
N LEU A 71 0.39 -0.08 -0.12
CA LEU A 71 1.21 1.12 -0.15
C LEU A 71 0.71 2.16 0.87
N ASP A 72 1.65 2.74 1.61
CA ASP A 72 1.45 4.04 2.26
C ASP A 72 2.34 5.09 1.55
N PRO A 73 1.76 6.00 0.75
CA PRO A 73 2.52 6.97 -0.04
C PRO A 73 3.06 8.16 0.77
N THR A 74 2.78 8.21 2.07
CA THR A 74 3.22 9.22 3.03
C THR A 74 3.51 8.57 4.38
N CYS A 75 4.32 7.50 4.34
CA CYS A 75 4.34 6.48 5.38
C CYS A 75 4.92 6.93 6.73
N GLY A 76 5.62 8.06 6.77
CA GLY A 76 6.29 8.50 8.00
C GLY A 76 7.14 7.37 8.60
N SER A 77 6.97 7.12 9.88
CA SER A 77 7.63 6.02 10.59
C SER A 77 6.98 4.64 10.39
N GLY A 78 6.11 4.45 9.37
CA GLY A 78 5.54 3.18 8.98
C GLY A 78 4.38 2.66 9.82
N ALA A 79 3.61 3.53 10.47
CA ALA A 79 2.53 3.10 11.38
C ALA A 79 1.45 2.29 10.67
N PHE A 80 1.00 2.72 9.48
CA PHE A 80 0.00 2.00 8.68
C PHE A 80 0.56 0.69 8.11
N LEU A 81 1.82 0.68 7.68
CA LEU A 81 2.48 -0.54 7.21
C LEU A 81 2.59 -1.58 8.33
N PHE A 82 2.90 -1.12 9.54
CA PHE A 82 2.94 -2.00 10.70
C PHE A 82 1.56 -2.55 11.08
N ALA A 83 0.52 -1.73 10.97
CA ALA A 83 -0.86 -2.17 11.17
C ALA A 83 -1.31 -3.18 10.09
N ALA A 84 -0.95 -2.95 8.83
CA ALA A 84 -1.20 -3.89 7.75
C ALA A 84 -0.50 -5.23 7.97
N MET A 85 0.75 -5.23 8.43
CA MET A 85 1.48 -6.44 8.79
C MET A 85 0.74 -7.25 9.87
N ASN A 86 0.24 -6.60 10.93
CA ASN A 86 -0.53 -7.27 11.99
C ASN A 86 -1.88 -7.84 11.51
N ILE A 87 -2.41 -7.35 10.38
CA ILE A 87 -3.61 -7.92 9.75
C ILE A 87 -3.26 -9.13 8.88
N LEU A 88 -2.14 -9.06 8.16
CA LEU A 88 -1.73 -10.14 7.26
C LEU A 88 -1.14 -11.34 8.00
N GLU A 89 -0.41 -11.11 9.10
CA GLU A 89 0.25 -12.16 9.89
C GLU A 89 -0.68 -13.34 10.22
N PRO A 90 -1.84 -13.17 10.89
CA PRO A 90 -2.72 -14.29 11.22
C PRO A 90 -3.35 -14.96 9.99
N LEU A 91 -3.49 -14.24 8.87
CA LEU A 91 -3.99 -14.83 7.63
C LEU A 91 -2.96 -15.76 6.98
N TYR A 92 -1.69 -15.36 6.96
CA TYR A 92 -0.60 -16.25 6.53
C TYR A 92 -0.49 -17.48 7.43
N GLU A 93 -0.57 -17.28 8.75
CA GLU A 93 -0.48 -18.34 9.75
C GLU A 93 -1.56 -19.41 9.53
N VAL A 94 -2.82 -19.00 9.47
CA VAL A 94 -3.93 -19.94 9.26
C VAL A 94 -3.84 -20.63 7.89
N CYS A 95 -3.39 -19.95 6.84
CA CYS A 95 -3.17 -20.59 5.55
C CYS A 95 -2.09 -21.70 5.64
N ILE A 96 -0.96 -21.42 6.30
CA ILE A 96 0.12 -22.39 6.46
C ILE A 96 -0.35 -23.59 7.30
N GLU A 97 -1.03 -23.37 8.41
CA GLU A 97 -1.63 -24.43 9.23
C GLU A 97 -2.57 -25.32 8.40
N ARG A 98 -3.50 -24.72 7.64
CA ARG A 98 -4.44 -25.46 6.80
C ARG A 98 -3.74 -26.23 5.68
N MET A 99 -2.72 -25.64 5.06
CA MET A 99 -1.92 -26.34 4.05
C MET A 99 -1.20 -27.56 4.64
N GLN A 100 -0.67 -27.47 5.87
CA GLN A 100 -0.06 -28.60 6.58
C GLN A 100 -1.08 -29.70 6.89
N GLU A 101 -2.29 -29.35 7.35
CA GLU A 101 -3.36 -30.29 7.62
C GLU A 101 -3.83 -31.03 6.35
N PHE A 102 -4.00 -30.33 5.24
CA PHE A 102 -4.33 -30.94 3.95
C PHE A 102 -3.20 -31.82 3.40
N ASN A 103 -1.94 -31.39 3.55
CA ASN A 103 -0.76 -32.18 3.13
C ASN A 103 -0.66 -33.48 3.94
N ALA A 104 -1.02 -33.47 5.23
CA ALA A 104 -1.08 -34.68 6.05
C ALA A 104 -2.13 -35.69 5.56
N GLN A 105 -3.22 -35.21 4.95
CA GLN A 105 -4.23 -36.06 4.34
C GLN A 105 -3.81 -36.60 2.96
N ASN A 106 -3.18 -35.72 2.15
CA ASN A 106 -2.64 -36.08 0.85
C ASN A 106 -1.28 -35.36 0.61
N PRO A 107 -0.16 -36.10 0.66
CA PRO A 107 1.19 -35.54 0.52
C PRO A 107 1.50 -34.84 -0.83
N LEU A 108 0.62 -34.95 -1.81
CA LEU A 108 0.77 -34.25 -3.09
C LEU A 108 0.22 -32.81 -3.02
N TRP A 109 -0.67 -32.53 -2.07
CA TRP A 109 -1.24 -31.20 -1.90
C TRP A 109 -0.25 -30.28 -1.19
N PHE A 110 -0.08 -29.07 -1.71
CA PHE A 110 0.83 -28.02 -1.16
C PHE A 110 2.29 -28.41 -1.00
N LYS A 111 2.74 -29.45 -1.72
CA LYS A 111 4.11 -29.95 -1.59
C LYS A 111 5.15 -28.83 -1.88
N ALA A 112 4.96 -28.07 -2.97
CA ALA A 112 5.87 -27.01 -3.37
C ALA A 112 5.88 -25.84 -2.37
N GLU A 113 4.70 -25.43 -1.90
CA GLU A 113 4.53 -24.31 -0.97
C GLU A 113 5.13 -24.65 0.41
N LEU A 114 4.93 -25.88 0.88
CA LEU A 114 5.42 -26.32 2.18
C LEU A 114 6.89 -26.77 2.17
N GLU A 115 7.43 -27.18 1.02
CA GLU A 115 8.83 -27.61 0.91
C GLU A 115 9.80 -26.48 1.23
N GLU A 116 9.54 -25.27 0.75
CA GLU A 116 10.29 -24.07 1.10
C GLU A 116 10.25 -23.80 2.61
N ILE A 117 9.05 -23.83 3.20
CA ILE A 117 8.84 -23.56 4.63
C ILE A 117 9.51 -24.62 5.49
N SER A 118 9.35 -25.90 5.15
CA SER A 118 9.87 -27.01 5.95
C SER A 118 11.39 -27.18 5.86
N ASN A 119 11.99 -26.85 4.72
CA ASN A 119 13.43 -27.02 4.52
C ASN A 119 14.23 -25.86 5.08
N LYS A 120 13.76 -24.62 4.89
CA LYS A 120 14.49 -23.40 5.31
C LYS A 120 14.05 -22.85 6.67
N TYR A 121 12.75 -22.93 7.00
CA TYR A 121 12.18 -22.19 8.12
C TYR A 121 11.50 -23.08 9.16
N ARG A 122 11.89 -24.34 9.28
CA ARG A 122 11.23 -25.35 10.11
C ARG A 122 10.94 -24.92 11.54
N SER A 123 11.88 -24.21 12.19
CA SER A 123 11.75 -23.68 13.54
C SER A 123 11.37 -22.20 13.59
N ASN A 124 11.33 -21.51 12.43
CA ASN A 124 11.16 -20.06 12.33
C ASN A 124 10.03 -19.69 11.37
N ILE A 125 8.87 -20.36 11.46
CA ILE A 125 7.70 -20.09 10.60
C ILE A 125 7.24 -18.63 10.71
N GLN A 126 7.23 -18.06 11.93
CA GLN A 126 6.89 -16.66 12.16
C GLN A 126 7.85 -15.69 11.45
N TYR A 127 9.15 -16.00 11.48
CA TYR A 127 10.14 -15.23 10.72
C TYR A 127 9.86 -15.28 9.21
N PHE A 128 9.55 -16.46 8.66
CA PHE A 128 9.17 -16.63 7.25
C PHE A 128 7.92 -15.79 6.91
N ILE A 129 6.91 -15.79 7.78
CA ILE A 129 5.68 -15.01 7.58
C ILE A 129 6.01 -13.52 7.53
N PHE A 130 6.71 -12.96 8.51
CA PHE A 130 7.08 -11.54 8.51
C PHE A 130 7.97 -11.17 7.33
N LYS A 131 8.96 -12.01 6.99
CA LYS A 131 9.81 -11.81 5.83
C LYS A 131 8.99 -11.76 4.53
N SER A 132 8.04 -12.69 4.37
CA SER A 132 7.15 -12.73 3.20
C SER A 132 6.27 -11.48 3.12
N ILE A 133 5.66 -11.06 4.22
CA ILE A 133 4.83 -9.85 4.28
C ILE A 133 5.64 -8.61 3.93
N ILE A 134 6.81 -8.42 4.55
CA ILE A 134 7.64 -7.24 4.36
C ILE A 134 8.14 -7.14 2.91
N LEU A 135 8.59 -8.26 2.32
CA LEU A 135 9.17 -8.26 0.98
C LEU A 135 8.14 -8.23 -0.15
N ARG A 136 6.98 -8.83 0.07
CA ARG A 136 5.97 -9.01 -0.98
C ARG A 136 4.84 -7.99 -0.92
N ASN A 137 4.42 -7.63 0.30
CA ASN A 137 3.16 -6.92 0.48
C ASN A 137 3.31 -5.44 0.83
N LEU A 138 4.37 -5.04 1.57
CA LEU A 138 4.45 -3.70 2.16
C LEU A 138 5.34 -2.78 1.34
N TYR A 139 4.80 -1.61 1.01
CA TYR A 139 5.48 -0.55 0.28
C TYR A 139 5.21 0.78 0.96
N GLY A 140 6.23 1.64 1.03
CA GLY A 140 6.09 2.96 1.66
C GLY A 140 6.97 4.00 0.98
N VAL A 141 6.46 5.23 0.93
CA VAL A 141 7.22 6.39 0.47
C VAL A 141 7.05 7.53 1.45
N ASP A 142 8.11 8.21 1.78
CA ASP A 142 8.08 9.44 2.57
C ASP A 142 9.16 10.41 2.11
N ILE A 143 8.90 11.71 2.25
CA ILE A 143 9.86 12.76 1.88
C ILE A 143 11.02 12.84 2.87
N MET A 144 10.85 12.38 4.11
CA MET A 144 11.85 12.45 5.18
C MET A 144 12.66 11.16 5.23
N VAL A 145 13.98 11.27 5.00
CA VAL A 145 14.91 10.13 5.08
C VAL A 145 14.86 9.46 6.44
N GLU A 146 14.86 10.23 7.53
CA GLU A 146 14.85 9.72 8.90
C GLU A 146 13.57 8.92 9.18
N ALA A 147 12.43 9.37 8.66
CA ALA A 147 11.16 8.66 8.82
C ALA A 147 11.17 7.29 8.12
N THR A 148 11.71 7.23 6.89
CA THR A 148 11.84 5.96 6.16
C THR A 148 12.80 4.99 6.84
N GLU A 149 13.92 5.47 7.39
CA GLU A 149 14.86 4.62 8.15
C GLU A 149 14.23 4.09 9.44
N ILE A 150 13.44 4.91 10.15
CA ILE A 150 12.67 4.46 11.32
C ILE A 150 11.63 3.40 10.91
N ALA A 151 10.92 3.59 9.79
CA ALA A 151 9.97 2.62 9.27
C ALA A 151 10.64 1.26 8.98
N LYS A 152 11.79 1.27 8.29
CA LYS A 152 12.59 0.07 8.03
C LYS A 152 13.02 -0.62 9.33
N LEU A 153 13.56 0.17 10.28
CA LEU A 153 14.00 -0.37 11.56
C LEU A 153 12.87 -1.04 12.34
N ARG A 154 11.68 -0.42 12.39
CA ARG A 154 10.51 -1.00 13.08
C ARG A 154 10.08 -2.33 12.47
N LEU A 155 10.06 -2.44 11.13
CA LEU A 155 9.74 -3.69 10.44
C LEU A 155 10.78 -4.76 10.74
N PHE A 156 12.07 -4.42 10.70
CA PHE A 156 13.15 -5.34 11.06
C PHE A 156 13.06 -5.81 12.52
N LEU A 157 12.83 -4.91 13.46
CA LEU A 157 12.72 -5.26 14.88
C LEU A 157 11.56 -6.24 15.12
N LYS A 158 10.42 -6.06 14.45
CA LYS A 158 9.30 -7.00 14.57
C LYS A 158 9.68 -8.39 14.05
N MET A 159 10.38 -8.46 12.92
CA MET A 159 10.84 -9.72 12.33
C MET A 159 11.89 -10.41 13.21
N VAL A 160 12.89 -9.66 13.71
CA VAL A 160 13.95 -10.22 14.56
C VAL A 160 13.42 -10.69 15.92
N ALA A 161 12.39 -10.03 16.44
CA ALA A 161 11.80 -10.38 17.75
C ALA A 161 11.20 -11.80 17.82
N VAL A 162 10.91 -12.42 16.69
CA VAL A 162 10.31 -13.76 16.61
C VAL A 162 11.29 -14.84 16.18
N VAL A 163 12.58 -14.48 16.00
CA VAL A 163 13.60 -15.43 15.56
C VAL A 163 13.99 -16.39 16.69
N GLU A 164 13.86 -17.67 16.44
CA GLU A 164 14.36 -18.74 17.29
C GLU A 164 15.76 -19.17 16.86
N VAL A 165 16.68 -19.25 17.81
CA VAL A 165 18.09 -19.57 17.56
C VAL A 165 18.30 -21.06 17.68
N ASP A 166 18.80 -21.71 16.61
CA ASP A 166 19.29 -23.09 16.69
C ASP A 166 20.80 -23.13 16.97
N LYS A 167 21.16 -23.40 18.24
CA LYS A 167 22.56 -23.47 18.67
C LYS A 167 23.38 -24.59 18.01
N ARG A 168 22.75 -25.52 17.28
CA ARG A 168 23.38 -26.65 16.61
C ARG A 168 23.63 -26.40 15.14
N ALA A 169 22.95 -25.42 14.56
CA ALA A 169 23.11 -25.06 13.15
C ALA A 169 24.28 -24.07 12.94
N ASP A 170 24.87 -24.11 11.77
CA ASP A 170 25.82 -23.09 11.34
C ASP A 170 25.17 -21.71 11.34
N ASN A 171 25.91 -20.69 11.73
CA ASN A 171 25.38 -19.32 11.94
C ASN A 171 24.12 -19.27 12.84
N LEU A 172 24.00 -20.19 13.81
CA LEU A 172 22.87 -20.30 14.74
C LEU A 172 21.50 -20.51 14.03
N GLY A 173 21.51 -20.98 12.77
CA GLY A 173 20.31 -21.13 11.94
C GLY A 173 19.67 -19.81 11.53
N LEU A 174 20.43 -18.71 11.58
CA LEU A 174 19.93 -17.37 11.26
C LEU A 174 20.09 -17.07 9.78
N ASP A 175 18.98 -16.68 9.14
CA ASP A 175 19.00 -16.11 7.80
C ASP A 175 19.47 -14.65 7.80
N PRO A 176 20.14 -14.19 6.74
CA PRO A 176 20.40 -12.76 6.56
C PRO A 176 19.11 -11.94 6.57
N LEU A 177 19.16 -10.75 7.17
CA LEU A 177 18.04 -9.80 7.10
C LEU A 177 17.78 -9.43 5.64
N PRO A 178 16.51 -9.43 5.21
CA PRO A 178 16.15 -9.05 3.85
C PRO A 178 16.46 -7.57 3.60
N ASP A 179 16.71 -7.23 2.35
CA ASP A 179 16.85 -5.85 1.93
C ASP A 179 15.49 -5.27 1.57
N ILE A 180 15.09 -4.21 2.24
CA ILE A 180 13.81 -3.51 2.03
C ILE A 180 13.98 -2.10 1.46
N ASP A 181 15.18 -1.75 0.98
CA ASP A 181 15.47 -0.46 0.38
C ASP A 181 14.60 -0.16 -0.85
N PHE A 182 14.12 -1.18 -1.53
CA PHE A 182 13.24 -1.05 -2.69
C PHE A 182 11.74 -1.09 -2.35
N ASN A 183 11.40 -1.40 -1.11
CA ASN A 183 10.03 -1.41 -0.62
C ASN A 183 9.69 -0.11 0.12
N ILE A 184 10.62 0.37 0.96
CA ILE A 184 10.47 1.61 1.71
C ILE A 184 11.45 2.63 1.14
N ARG A 185 10.93 3.67 0.49
CA ARG A 185 11.68 4.62 -0.32
C ARG A 185 11.56 6.03 0.22
N CYS A 186 12.62 6.82 0.00
CA CYS A 186 12.59 8.25 0.29
C CYS A 186 12.36 9.04 -1.00
N GLY A 187 11.43 10.01 -0.96
CA GLY A 187 11.15 10.92 -2.06
C GLY A 187 9.79 11.60 -1.93
N ASN A 188 9.58 12.61 -2.76
CA ASN A 188 8.35 13.39 -2.74
C ASN A 188 7.26 12.72 -3.58
N THR A 189 6.26 12.19 -2.91
CA THR A 189 5.09 11.53 -3.51
C THR A 189 4.41 12.35 -4.62
N LEU A 190 4.46 13.68 -4.52
CA LEU A 190 3.77 14.58 -5.44
C LEU A 190 4.60 14.99 -6.65
N VAL A 191 5.94 14.91 -6.58
CA VAL A 191 6.84 15.35 -7.64
C VAL A 191 7.43 14.15 -8.36
N GLY A 192 7.15 14.02 -9.65
CA GLY A 192 7.61 12.92 -10.49
C GLY A 192 6.48 12.33 -11.34
N TYR A 193 6.85 11.56 -12.35
CA TYR A 193 5.89 10.86 -13.21
C TYR A 193 5.33 9.63 -12.49
N ALA A 194 4.02 9.61 -12.29
CA ALA A 194 3.35 8.47 -11.66
C ALA A 194 2.95 7.41 -12.69
N THR A 195 2.54 7.82 -13.88
CA THR A 195 2.01 6.95 -14.92
C THR A 195 2.61 7.29 -16.29
N GLU A 196 2.53 6.36 -17.22
CA GLU A 196 2.89 6.63 -18.63
C GLU A 196 2.05 7.77 -19.23
N ALA A 197 0.81 7.93 -18.79
CA ALA A 197 -0.04 9.02 -19.25
C ALA A 197 0.52 10.39 -18.86
N GLU A 198 1.03 10.54 -17.63
CA GLU A 198 1.69 11.79 -17.19
C GLU A 198 2.95 12.07 -18.01
N LEU A 199 3.79 11.06 -18.24
CA LEU A 199 4.98 11.18 -19.09
C LEU A 199 4.59 11.56 -20.53
N ASN A 200 3.61 10.87 -21.11
CA ASN A 200 3.15 11.16 -22.48
C ASN A 200 2.57 12.58 -22.60
N ASN A 201 1.83 13.06 -21.60
CA ASN A 201 1.30 14.43 -21.60
C ASN A 201 2.43 15.46 -21.59
N ASP A 202 3.49 15.25 -20.81
CA ASP A 202 4.68 16.13 -20.85
C ASP A 202 5.37 16.12 -22.23
N LEU A 203 5.35 14.97 -22.92
CA LEU A 203 5.93 14.79 -24.24
C LEU A 203 5.06 15.35 -25.40
N THR A 204 3.85 15.85 -25.13
CA THR A 204 3.03 16.51 -26.18
C THR A 204 3.55 17.89 -26.57
N TRP A 205 4.39 18.49 -25.74
CA TRP A 205 4.94 19.82 -25.96
C TRP A 205 6.42 19.74 -26.39
N GLY A 206 6.80 20.57 -27.36
CA GLY A 206 8.19 20.66 -27.85
C GLY A 206 8.40 19.93 -29.17
N ASP A 207 9.66 19.56 -29.47
CA ASP A 207 10.05 18.86 -30.68
C ASP A 207 9.56 17.41 -30.70
N MET A 208 8.71 17.07 -31.66
CA MET A 208 8.09 15.75 -31.78
C MET A 208 9.12 14.62 -31.99
N PHE A 209 10.20 14.88 -32.77
CA PHE A 209 11.24 13.87 -33.00
C PHE A 209 12.08 13.62 -31.76
N ALA A 210 12.53 14.69 -31.08
CA ALA A 210 13.27 14.60 -29.83
C ALA A 210 12.44 13.92 -28.71
N ASN A 211 11.13 14.18 -28.66
CA ASN A 211 10.23 13.54 -27.71
C ASN A 211 10.01 12.05 -28.01
N ALA A 212 9.95 11.65 -29.29
CA ALA A 212 9.84 10.24 -29.67
C ALA A 212 11.11 9.46 -29.30
N GLU A 213 12.29 10.02 -29.59
CA GLU A 213 13.59 9.42 -29.21
C GLU A 213 13.73 9.30 -27.68
N PHE A 214 13.34 10.37 -26.95
CA PHE A 214 13.33 10.35 -25.47
C PHE A 214 12.41 9.26 -24.94
N LYS A 215 11.21 9.12 -25.47
CA LYS A 215 10.25 8.10 -25.07
C LYS A 215 10.81 6.69 -25.29
N GLU A 216 11.34 6.38 -26.47
CA GLU A 216 11.94 5.08 -26.78
C GLU A 216 13.11 4.76 -25.83
N LYS A 217 13.96 5.75 -25.56
CA LYS A 217 15.05 5.61 -24.58
C LYS A 217 14.53 5.27 -23.20
N VAL A 218 13.54 6.02 -22.68
CA VAL A 218 12.96 5.80 -21.34
C VAL A 218 12.28 4.43 -21.26
N GLU A 219 11.53 4.02 -22.27
CA GLU A 219 10.89 2.69 -22.31
C GLU A 219 11.93 1.56 -22.27
N SER A 220 13.04 1.70 -23.02
CA SER A 220 14.15 0.74 -22.99
C SER A 220 14.82 0.69 -21.60
N GLU A 221 15.11 1.84 -21.00
CA GLU A 221 15.70 1.89 -19.66
C GLU A 221 14.76 1.30 -18.60
N MET A 222 13.45 1.54 -18.69
CA MET A 222 12.43 0.93 -17.80
C MET A 222 12.40 -0.59 -17.89
N GLN A 223 12.50 -1.16 -19.11
CA GLN A 223 12.60 -2.61 -19.28
C GLN A 223 13.84 -3.18 -18.62
N LEU A 224 14.99 -2.53 -18.75
CA LEU A 224 16.23 -2.94 -18.11
C LEU A 224 16.15 -2.87 -16.58
N VAL A 225 15.49 -1.85 -16.04
CA VAL A 225 15.20 -1.74 -14.59
C VAL A 225 14.30 -2.89 -14.13
N SER A 226 13.25 -3.21 -14.90
CA SER A 226 12.36 -4.33 -14.61
C SER A 226 13.11 -5.66 -14.52
N MET A 227 13.96 -5.96 -15.50
CA MET A 227 14.79 -7.18 -15.52
C MET A 227 15.77 -7.23 -14.34
N ALA A 228 16.39 -6.10 -14.00
CA ALA A 228 17.30 -6.01 -12.86
C ALA A 228 16.54 -6.21 -11.53
N TYR A 229 15.32 -5.70 -11.42
CA TYR A 229 14.45 -5.91 -10.24
C TYR A 229 14.05 -7.38 -10.08
N ASP A 230 13.65 -8.05 -11.17
CA ASP A 230 13.33 -9.48 -11.16
C ASP A 230 14.53 -10.32 -10.73
N THR A 231 15.69 -10.00 -11.25
CA THR A 231 16.94 -10.66 -10.87
C THR A 231 17.26 -10.46 -9.39
N PHE A 232 17.16 -9.22 -8.90
CA PHE A 232 17.37 -8.90 -7.49
C PHE A 232 16.39 -9.65 -6.59
N LYS A 233 15.09 -9.62 -6.92
CA LYS A 233 14.03 -10.30 -6.16
C LYS A 233 14.24 -11.82 -6.15
N TYR A 234 14.61 -12.40 -7.29
CA TYR A 234 14.92 -13.83 -7.38
C TYR A 234 16.09 -14.21 -6.48
N VAL A 235 17.19 -13.45 -6.55
CA VAL A 235 18.39 -13.72 -5.72
C VAL A 235 18.05 -13.55 -4.23
N GLN A 236 17.30 -12.53 -3.87
CA GLN A 236 16.90 -12.27 -2.48
C GLN A 236 16.02 -13.37 -1.89
N LEU A 237 15.13 -13.97 -2.69
CA LEU A 237 14.21 -15.00 -2.22
C LEU A 237 14.81 -16.41 -2.26
N ASN A 238 15.71 -16.70 -3.24
CA ASN A 238 16.14 -18.06 -3.54
C ASN A 238 17.63 -18.35 -3.32
N GLN A 239 18.48 -17.31 -3.25
CA GLN A 239 19.93 -17.46 -3.18
C GLN A 239 20.54 -16.67 -2.02
N GLU A 240 19.94 -16.75 -0.84
CA GLU A 240 20.33 -15.96 0.33
C GLU A 240 21.78 -16.21 0.79
N GLU A 241 22.30 -17.40 0.57
CA GLU A 241 23.67 -17.76 0.92
C GLU A 241 24.72 -17.14 -0.03
N ASN A 242 24.31 -16.72 -1.24
CA ASN A 242 25.23 -16.11 -2.21
C ASN A 242 25.30 -14.58 -2.06
N MET A 243 25.99 -14.13 -1.02
CA MET A 243 26.17 -12.71 -0.72
C MET A 243 26.82 -11.92 -1.87
N ALA A 244 27.63 -12.54 -2.71
CA ALA A 244 28.26 -11.88 -3.86
C ALA A 244 27.23 -11.61 -4.96
N ALA A 245 26.42 -12.61 -5.32
CA ALA A 245 25.33 -12.44 -6.30
C ALA A 245 24.30 -11.42 -5.82
N PHE A 246 23.97 -11.43 -4.52
CA PHE A 246 23.07 -10.46 -3.93
C PHE A 246 23.60 -9.02 -4.05
N LYS A 247 24.85 -8.77 -3.65
CA LYS A 247 25.48 -7.43 -3.78
C LYS A 247 25.56 -6.97 -5.22
N GLN A 248 25.86 -7.87 -6.15
CA GLN A 248 25.91 -7.57 -7.58
C GLN A 248 24.51 -7.17 -8.10
N ALA A 249 23.49 -7.98 -7.86
CA ALA A 249 22.12 -7.71 -8.31
C ALA A 249 21.57 -6.40 -7.71
N LYS A 250 21.82 -6.15 -6.41
CA LYS A 250 21.45 -4.88 -5.75
C LYS A 250 22.18 -3.70 -6.38
N GLY A 251 23.48 -3.84 -6.64
CA GLY A 251 24.29 -2.77 -7.25
C GLY A 251 23.81 -2.43 -8.66
N GLU A 252 23.54 -3.43 -9.48
CA GLU A 252 23.02 -3.24 -10.84
C GLU A 252 21.65 -2.54 -10.82
N LEU A 253 20.72 -3.00 -9.99
CA LEU A 253 19.40 -2.37 -9.87
C LEU A 253 19.51 -0.89 -9.42
N LYS A 254 20.34 -0.60 -8.40
CA LYS A 254 20.57 0.77 -7.94
C LYS A 254 21.13 1.66 -9.05
N GLN A 255 22.09 1.18 -9.81
CA GLN A 255 22.72 1.93 -10.90
C GLN A 255 21.72 2.24 -12.02
N ARG A 256 20.93 1.25 -12.45
CA ARG A 256 19.92 1.43 -13.50
C ARG A 256 18.81 2.39 -13.08
N LEU A 257 18.31 2.25 -11.85
CA LEU A 257 17.33 3.19 -11.29
C LEU A 257 17.88 4.62 -11.21
N ALA A 258 19.12 4.79 -10.77
CA ALA A 258 19.75 6.12 -10.71
C ALA A 258 19.88 6.77 -12.09
N SER A 259 20.27 6.00 -13.12
CA SER A 259 20.36 6.48 -14.51
C SER A 259 18.99 6.90 -15.05
N LEU A 260 17.96 6.06 -14.87
CA LEU A 260 16.60 6.36 -15.30
C LEU A 260 16.03 7.59 -14.57
N ASN A 261 16.21 7.67 -13.26
CA ASN A 261 15.76 8.82 -12.48
C ASN A 261 16.45 10.11 -12.91
N ASP A 262 17.77 10.12 -13.17
CA ASP A 262 18.47 11.29 -13.68
C ASP A 262 17.92 11.72 -15.05
N THR A 263 17.65 10.78 -15.94
CA THR A 263 17.04 11.05 -17.24
C THR A 263 15.67 11.73 -17.09
N LEU A 264 14.80 11.22 -16.22
CA LEU A 264 13.47 11.77 -15.95
C LEU A 264 13.55 13.12 -15.20
N ASN A 265 14.45 13.24 -14.22
CA ASN A 265 14.69 14.46 -13.47
C ASN A 265 15.13 15.61 -14.37
N ARG A 266 16.08 15.39 -15.28
CA ARG A 266 16.53 16.40 -16.24
C ARG A 266 15.40 16.88 -17.13
N ARG A 267 14.51 15.99 -17.54
CA ARG A 267 13.32 16.36 -18.32
C ARG A 267 12.41 17.30 -17.53
N MET A 268 12.08 16.97 -16.28
CA MET A 268 11.25 17.83 -15.42
C MET A 268 11.93 19.15 -15.08
N HIS A 269 13.24 19.10 -14.79
CA HIS A 269 14.03 20.27 -14.47
C HIS A 269 14.10 21.28 -15.63
N ALA A 270 14.11 20.81 -16.89
CA ALA A 270 14.19 21.69 -18.06
C ALA A 270 13.05 22.73 -18.15
N ALA A 271 11.94 22.51 -17.46
CA ALA A 271 10.84 23.47 -17.34
C ALA A 271 11.05 24.51 -16.22
N THR A 272 12.15 24.44 -15.47
CA THR A 272 12.43 25.31 -14.31
C THR A 272 13.63 26.23 -14.58
N GLN A 273 13.77 27.30 -13.76
CA GLN A 273 14.91 28.21 -13.82
C GLN A 273 15.90 28.00 -12.65
N LEU A 274 15.65 26.99 -11.81
CA LEU A 274 16.52 26.69 -10.67
C LEU A 274 17.78 25.96 -11.14
N ASP A 275 18.84 26.05 -10.37
CA ASP A 275 19.98 25.14 -10.52
C ASP A 275 19.54 23.68 -10.31
N TYR A 276 20.15 22.74 -11.02
CA TYR A 276 19.73 21.35 -10.99
C TYR A 276 19.89 20.71 -9.61
N GLU A 277 21.00 20.98 -8.92
CA GLU A 277 21.26 20.45 -7.58
C GLU A 277 20.31 21.06 -6.53
N ASP A 278 20.02 22.35 -6.64
CA ASP A 278 19.06 23.03 -5.77
C ASP A 278 17.63 22.57 -6.04
N TRP A 279 17.29 22.30 -7.29
CA TRP A 279 16.01 21.71 -7.67
C TRP A 279 15.85 20.31 -7.09
N LEU A 280 16.86 19.44 -7.22
CA LEU A 280 16.84 18.08 -6.65
C LEU A 280 16.63 18.11 -5.13
N LYS A 281 17.35 19.00 -4.42
CA LYS A 281 17.23 19.13 -2.96
C LYS A 281 15.86 19.63 -2.51
N SER A 282 15.30 20.61 -3.22
CA SER A 282 14.03 21.21 -2.85
C SER A 282 12.82 20.38 -3.26
N HIS A 283 12.87 19.69 -4.39
CA HIS A 283 11.76 18.93 -4.96
C HIS A 283 11.77 17.46 -4.58
N GLN A 284 12.96 16.87 -4.34
CA GLN A 284 13.16 15.45 -4.00
C GLN A 284 12.33 14.50 -4.88
N PRO A 285 12.44 14.61 -6.23
CA PRO A 285 11.52 13.95 -7.14
C PRO A 285 11.48 12.42 -6.94
N PHE A 286 10.29 11.85 -7.06
CA PHE A 286 10.04 10.42 -6.97
C PHE A 286 9.19 9.96 -8.15
N HIS A 287 9.82 9.27 -9.08
CA HIS A 287 9.14 8.77 -10.27
C HIS A 287 8.52 7.40 -10.00
N TRP A 288 7.25 7.37 -9.62
CA TRP A 288 6.49 6.12 -9.36
C TRP A 288 6.61 5.11 -10.49
N LEU A 289 6.55 5.61 -11.73
CA LEU A 289 6.68 4.80 -12.93
C LEU A 289 8.04 4.10 -13.04
N ALA A 290 9.12 4.70 -12.56
CA ALA A 290 10.47 4.12 -12.56
C ALA A 290 10.69 3.24 -11.33
N GLU A 291 10.35 3.75 -10.13
CA GLU A 291 10.65 3.13 -8.85
C GLU A 291 9.82 1.88 -8.57
N PHE A 292 8.57 1.83 -9.06
CA PHE A 292 7.65 0.73 -8.92
C PHE A 292 7.09 0.25 -10.27
N TYR A 293 7.95 0.24 -11.31
CA TYR A 293 7.55 -0.07 -12.68
C TYR A 293 6.70 -1.34 -12.81
N GLN A 294 7.11 -2.44 -12.18
CA GLN A 294 6.39 -3.71 -12.25
C GLN A 294 4.99 -3.62 -11.64
N ILE A 295 4.81 -2.85 -10.57
CA ILE A 295 3.50 -2.67 -9.93
C ILE A 295 2.65 -1.72 -10.76
N ILE A 296 3.20 -0.58 -11.16
CA ILE A 296 2.46 0.45 -11.91
C ILE A 296 2.12 -0.03 -13.32
N LYS A 297 3.09 -0.60 -14.04
CA LYS A 297 2.89 -1.07 -15.43
C LYS A 297 2.36 -2.50 -15.50
N GLY A 298 2.93 -3.40 -14.70
CA GLY A 298 2.58 -4.83 -14.74
C GLY A 298 1.21 -5.12 -14.16
N ASN A 299 0.89 -4.57 -12.99
CA ASN A 299 -0.37 -4.80 -12.29
C ASN A 299 -1.40 -3.68 -12.48
N GLY A 300 -1.01 -2.57 -13.11
CA GLY A 300 -1.86 -1.38 -13.27
C GLY A 300 -1.94 -0.50 -12.02
N GLY A 301 -1.11 -0.74 -11.01
CA GLY A 301 -1.03 -0.01 -9.75
C GLY A 301 -1.04 -0.89 -8.52
N PHE A 302 -1.12 -0.26 -7.35
CA PHE A 302 -1.19 -0.95 -6.06
C PHE A 302 -2.60 -1.42 -5.74
N ASP A 303 -2.73 -2.61 -5.11
CA ASP A 303 -4.02 -3.20 -4.71
C ASP A 303 -4.69 -2.41 -3.60
N VAL A 304 -3.91 -1.99 -2.61
CA VAL A 304 -4.38 -1.24 -1.45
C VAL A 304 -3.48 -0.04 -1.21
N ILE A 305 -4.09 1.13 -1.10
CA ILE A 305 -3.41 2.35 -0.67
C ILE A 305 -4.03 2.82 0.64
N ILE A 306 -3.21 3.01 1.66
CA ILE A 306 -3.63 3.48 2.98
C ILE A 306 -2.66 4.55 3.47
N GLY A 307 -3.13 5.51 4.26
CA GLY A 307 -2.20 6.50 4.84
C GLY A 307 -2.89 7.66 5.55
N ASN A 308 -2.03 8.52 6.08
CA ASN A 308 -2.41 9.79 6.66
C ASN A 308 -1.54 10.90 6.02
N PRO A 309 -2.00 11.48 4.90
CA PRO A 309 -1.23 12.50 4.18
C PRO A 309 -1.09 13.79 4.98
N PRO A 310 -0.08 14.64 4.67
CA PRO A 310 0.15 15.89 5.39
C PRO A 310 -1.00 16.90 5.21
N TYR A 311 -1.46 17.51 6.31
CA TYR A 311 -2.50 18.55 6.32
C TYR A 311 -1.88 19.94 6.21
N VAL A 312 -1.12 20.16 5.14
CA VAL A 312 -0.35 21.41 4.90
C VAL A 312 -0.99 22.17 3.75
N GLU A 313 -1.15 23.49 3.94
CA GLU A 313 -1.67 24.39 2.88
C GLU A 313 -0.68 24.53 1.72
N TYR A 314 -1.22 24.65 0.50
CA TYR A 314 -0.48 24.87 -0.74
C TYR A 314 -1.18 25.92 -1.62
N PRO A 315 -0.46 26.87 -2.21
CA PRO A 315 0.97 27.16 -1.99
C PRO A 315 1.25 27.75 -0.61
N SER A 316 2.38 27.42 -0.02
CA SER A 316 2.84 28.02 1.22
C SER A 316 4.35 28.26 1.18
N LYS A 317 4.87 29.03 2.15
CA LYS A 317 6.30 29.28 2.26
C LYS A 317 7.11 28.03 2.63
N ASP A 318 6.45 27.06 3.24
CA ASP A 318 7.06 25.81 3.70
C ASP A 318 7.11 24.74 2.61
N VAL A 319 6.38 24.93 1.51
CA VAL A 319 6.34 24.02 0.36
C VAL A 319 7.11 24.65 -0.81
N LEU A 320 8.35 24.25 -0.96
CA LEU A 320 9.28 24.82 -1.96
C LEU A 320 9.17 24.19 -3.34
N TYR A 321 8.48 23.03 -3.45
CA TYR A 321 8.32 22.30 -4.70
C TYR A 321 7.00 22.64 -5.42
N ARG A 322 6.95 22.39 -6.74
CA ARG A 322 5.82 22.66 -7.62
C ARG A 322 5.27 21.36 -8.21
N PHE A 323 3.94 21.27 -8.32
CA PHE A 323 3.19 20.15 -8.90
C PHE A 323 1.87 20.62 -9.53
N ASP A 324 1.91 21.77 -10.19
CA ASP A 324 0.72 22.41 -10.79
C ASP A 324 0.04 21.57 -11.88
N TYR A 325 0.66 20.45 -12.28
CA TYR A 325 0.09 19.46 -13.19
C TYR A 325 -0.98 18.55 -12.56
N LEU A 326 -1.17 18.61 -11.23
CA LEU A 326 -2.27 17.94 -10.55
C LEU A 326 -3.50 18.84 -10.54
N GLU A 327 -4.67 18.28 -10.91
CA GLU A 327 -5.94 19.01 -10.85
C GLU A 327 -6.29 19.45 -9.43
N ALA A 328 -5.98 18.60 -8.46
CA ALA A 328 -6.20 18.86 -7.04
C ALA A 328 -5.29 19.96 -6.47
N ALA A 329 -4.28 20.45 -7.19
CA ALA A 329 -3.46 21.57 -6.71
C ALA A 329 -4.29 22.82 -6.34
N GLN A 330 -5.42 23.02 -7.02
CA GLN A 330 -6.35 24.11 -6.76
C GLN A 330 -7.09 23.98 -5.42
N CYS A 331 -7.12 22.81 -4.78
CA CYS A 331 -7.78 22.62 -3.49
C CYS A 331 -7.08 23.34 -2.33
N GLY A 332 -5.84 23.77 -2.55
CA GLY A 332 -5.09 24.54 -1.58
C GLY A 332 -4.55 23.74 -0.40
N ASN A 333 -4.48 22.40 -0.50
CA ASN A 333 -3.92 21.57 0.56
C ASN A 333 -3.28 20.27 0.02
N LEU A 334 -2.16 19.84 0.63
CA LEU A 334 -1.39 18.70 0.16
C LEU A 334 -2.17 17.39 0.24
N TYR A 335 -3.03 17.17 1.23
CA TYR A 335 -3.81 15.92 1.31
C TYR A 335 -4.74 15.71 0.11
N GLY A 336 -5.25 16.79 -0.49
CA GLY A 336 -6.03 16.70 -1.73
C GLY A 336 -5.18 16.24 -2.91
N CYS A 337 -3.96 16.79 -3.03
CA CYS A 337 -3.00 16.39 -4.06
C CYS A 337 -2.53 14.93 -3.86
N CYS A 338 -2.27 14.53 -2.62
CA CYS A 338 -1.96 13.14 -2.28
C CYS A 338 -3.13 12.21 -2.63
N THR A 339 -4.38 12.67 -2.49
CA THR A 339 -5.57 11.88 -2.88
C THR A 339 -5.59 11.65 -4.40
N GLU A 340 -5.37 12.68 -5.21
CA GLU A 340 -5.26 12.51 -6.67
C GLU A 340 -4.09 11.57 -7.04
N ARG A 341 -2.93 11.75 -6.42
CA ARG A 341 -1.77 10.88 -6.63
C ARG A 341 -2.10 9.42 -6.28
N GLY A 342 -2.72 9.18 -5.14
CA GLY A 342 -3.18 7.84 -4.71
C GLY A 342 -4.13 7.20 -5.73
N LEU A 343 -5.10 7.95 -6.25
CA LEU A 343 -6.00 7.46 -7.30
C LEU A 343 -5.24 7.06 -8.57
N LYS A 344 -4.22 7.82 -8.98
CA LYS A 344 -3.44 7.54 -10.19
C LYS A 344 -2.60 6.26 -10.08
N ILE A 345 -2.04 5.98 -8.90
CA ILE A 345 -1.16 4.82 -8.67
C ILE A 345 -1.88 3.60 -8.09
N SER A 346 -3.18 3.68 -7.80
CA SER A 346 -4.02 2.55 -7.42
C SER A 346 -4.45 1.76 -8.66
N GLN A 347 -4.42 0.42 -8.58
CA GLN A 347 -4.92 -0.42 -9.66
C GLN A 347 -6.45 -0.29 -9.84
N PRO A 348 -6.99 -0.61 -11.01
CA PRO A 348 -8.42 -0.83 -11.18
C PRO A 348 -8.90 -1.96 -10.26
N GLU A 349 -10.03 -1.74 -9.55
CA GLU A 349 -10.56 -2.62 -8.49
C GLU A 349 -9.76 -2.60 -7.17
N GLY A 350 -8.75 -1.74 -7.05
CA GLY A 350 -8.02 -1.51 -5.81
C GLY A 350 -8.86 -0.79 -4.74
N ARG A 351 -8.35 -0.80 -3.53
CA ARG A 351 -8.92 -0.08 -2.38
C ARG A 351 -8.01 1.06 -1.99
N PHE A 352 -8.59 2.23 -1.84
CA PHE A 352 -7.87 3.43 -1.44
C PHE A 352 -8.52 4.07 -0.22
N SER A 353 -7.74 4.32 0.83
CA SER A 353 -8.23 4.90 2.08
C SER A 353 -7.22 5.85 2.69
N PHE A 354 -7.67 7.06 2.99
CA PHE A 354 -6.89 8.02 3.77
C PHE A 354 -7.68 8.51 4.99
N ILE A 355 -6.93 8.91 6.02
CA ILE A 355 -7.45 9.74 7.12
C ILE A 355 -7.15 11.18 6.74
N VAL A 356 -8.18 12.02 6.62
CA VAL A 356 -8.04 13.42 6.19
C VAL A 356 -8.99 14.33 6.98
N PRO A 357 -8.76 15.66 6.98
CA PRO A 357 -9.74 16.59 7.56
C PRO A 357 -11.11 16.44 6.92
N VAL A 358 -12.17 16.52 7.73
CA VAL A 358 -13.55 16.43 7.24
C VAL A 358 -13.88 17.49 6.18
N ALA A 359 -13.08 18.55 6.08
CA ALA A 359 -13.16 19.56 5.04
C ALA A 359 -13.18 18.99 3.62
N ILE A 360 -12.64 17.79 3.39
CA ILE A 360 -12.71 17.09 2.09
C ILE A 360 -14.17 16.92 1.64
N THR A 361 -15.11 16.72 2.58
CA THR A 361 -16.53 16.44 2.28
C THR A 361 -17.42 17.68 2.25
N CYS A 362 -16.98 18.83 2.80
CA CYS A 362 -17.85 19.98 3.01
C CYS A 362 -17.28 21.33 2.53
N SER A 363 -16.02 21.38 2.10
CA SER A 363 -15.41 22.62 1.61
C SER A 363 -15.49 22.71 0.08
N LYS A 364 -15.94 23.86 -0.45
CA LYS A 364 -15.93 24.13 -1.90
C LYS A 364 -14.54 24.00 -2.54
N ARG A 365 -13.48 24.28 -1.79
CA ARG A 365 -12.09 24.09 -2.28
C ARG A 365 -11.79 22.64 -2.63
N MET A 366 -12.52 21.69 -2.04
CA MET A 366 -12.33 20.25 -2.25
C MET A 366 -13.21 19.66 -3.35
N ASP A 367 -14.02 20.47 -4.04
CA ASP A 367 -14.93 20.00 -5.09
C ASP A 367 -14.19 19.19 -6.17
N THR A 368 -12.99 19.61 -6.58
CA THR A 368 -12.17 18.89 -7.53
C THR A 368 -11.76 17.51 -6.99
N VAL A 369 -11.35 17.42 -5.72
CA VAL A 369 -10.94 16.16 -5.09
C VAL A 369 -12.13 15.19 -4.99
N ILE A 370 -13.29 15.68 -4.57
CA ILE A 370 -14.52 14.86 -4.50
C ILE A 370 -14.97 14.42 -5.89
N ARG A 371 -14.85 15.28 -6.91
CA ARG A 371 -15.14 14.91 -8.30
C ARG A 371 -14.22 13.78 -8.75
N LEU A 372 -12.89 13.89 -8.55
CA LEU A 372 -11.93 12.85 -8.91
C LEU A 372 -12.20 11.53 -8.20
N LEU A 373 -12.55 11.56 -6.91
CA LEU A 373 -12.95 10.37 -6.16
C LEU A 373 -14.20 9.72 -6.76
N LYS A 374 -15.22 10.49 -7.13
CA LYS A 374 -16.46 9.99 -7.73
C LYS A 374 -16.24 9.41 -9.13
N GLU A 375 -15.46 10.09 -9.97
CA GLU A 375 -15.17 9.65 -11.34
C GLU A 375 -14.29 8.39 -11.37
N SER A 376 -13.47 8.16 -10.33
CA SER A 376 -12.54 7.03 -10.27
C SER A 376 -13.07 5.83 -9.48
N SER A 377 -14.21 5.93 -8.80
CA SER A 377 -14.67 4.91 -7.85
C SER A 377 -16.14 4.56 -8.07
N ASN A 378 -16.51 3.30 -7.89
CA ASN A 378 -17.92 2.87 -7.90
C ASN A 378 -18.56 2.88 -6.51
N LEU A 379 -17.76 2.84 -5.45
CA LEU A 379 -18.19 2.88 -4.06
C LEU A 379 -17.30 3.84 -3.26
N LEU A 380 -17.92 4.75 -2.52
CA LEU A 380 -17.26 5.65 -1.58
C LEU A 380 -17.90 5.53 -0.19
N LEU A 381 -17.09 5.35 0.81
CA LEU A 381 -17.48 5.27 2.21
C LEU A 381 -16.76 6.39 2.98
N PHE A 382 -17.50 7.14 3.79
CA PHE A 382 -16.95 8.19 4.65
C PHE A 382 -17.33 7.93 6.11
N ALA A 383 -16.34 7.70 6.96
CA ALA A 383 -16.52 7.62 8.40
C ALA A 383 -16.05 8.93 9.03
N ASN A 384 -17.02 9.73 9.49
CA ASN A 384 -16.77 11.07 10.02
C ASN A 384 -16.63 11.05 11.54
N PHE A 385 -15.61 11.72 12.06
CA PHE A 385 -15.29 11.82 13.49
C PHE A 385 -15.27 13.29 13.91
N ASP A 386 -16.01 13.60 15.00
CA ASP A 386 -15.99 14.92 15.61
C ASP A 386 -14.81 15.05 16.60
N ASP A 387 -14.51 16.28 16.98
CA ASP A 387 -13.50 16.59 18.01
C ASP A 387 -13.92 16.02 19.38
N ARG A 388 -15.22 15.96 19.69
CA ARG A 388 -15.79 15.39 20.95
C ARG A 388 -17.15 14.77 20.67
N PRO A 389 -17.51 13.60 21.26
CA PRO A 389 -16.69 12.74 22.13
C PRO A 389 -15.76 11.77 21.38
N GLY A 390 -15.88 11.63 20.06
CA GLY A 390 -15.23 10.61 19.23
C GLY A 390 -13.91 11.05 18.59
N ARG A 391 -13.04 11.73 19.33
CA ARG A 391 -11.75 12.20 18.85
C ARG A 391 -10.91 11.04 18.31
N LEU A 392 -10.43 11.18 17.06
CA LEU A 392 -9.60 10.16 16.42
C LEU A 392 -8.13 10.26 16.85
N PHE A 393 -7.64 11.47 17.13
CA PHE A 393 -6.26 11.74 17.56
C PHE A 393 -6.24 12.39 18.96
N GLU A 394 -5.65 11.72 19.94
CA GLU A 394 -5.63 12.20 21.32
C GLU A 394 -4.84 13.49 21.53
N MET A 395 -3.78 13.68 20.74
CA MET A 395 -2.83 14.80 20.88
C MET A 395 -3.17 16.04 20.06
N ILE A 396 -4.17 15.98 19.17
CA ILE A 396 -4.54 17.08 18.27
C ILE A 396 -5.91 17.62 18.69
N GLU A 397 -5.94 18.86 19.16
CA GLU A 397 -7.19 19.55 19.51
C GLU A 397 -7.84 20.18 18.26
N HIS A 398 -9.19 20.21 18.26
CA HIS A 398 -10.02 20.84 17.22
C HIS A 398 -9.89 20.21 15.81
N LEU A 399 -9.40 18.99 15.69
CA LEU A 399 -9.36 18.27 14.43
C LEU A 399 -10.63 17.43 14.24
N ARG A 400 -11.44 17.78 13.25
CA ARG A 400 -12.50 16.94 12.71
C ARG A 400 -11.94 16.16 11.53
N ALA A 401 -11.93 14.86 11.63
CA ALA A 401 -11.36 13.99 10.61
C ALA A 401 -12.43 13.12 9.95
N THR A 402 -12.15 12.68 8.76
CA THR A 402 -12.88 11.60 8.09
C THR A 402 -11.90 10.54 7.59
N ILE A 403 -12.30 9.28 7.70
CA ILE A 403 -11.67 8.19 7.00
C ILE A 403 -12.54 7.93 5.77
N PHE A 404 -11.97 8.03 4.59
CA PHE A 404 -12.68 7.59 3.40
C PHE A 404 -12.11 6.28 2.88
N ILE A 405 -12.98 5.45 2.30
CA ILE A 405 -12.59 4.26 1.55
C ILE A 405 -13.21 4.40 0.16
N ALA A 406 -12.35 4.35 -0.86
CA ALA A 406 -12.74 4.35 -2.26
C ALA A 406 -12.47 2.98 -2.87
N TYR A 407 -13.44 2.39 -3.52
CA TYR A 407 -13.25 1.23 -4.38
C TYR A 407 -13.13 1.70 -5.81
N LYS A 408 -11.90 1.64 -6.34
CA LYS A 408 -11.61 2.12 -7.68
C LYS A 408 -12.29 1.25 -8.73
N SER A 409 -12.87 1.86 -9.75
CA SER A 409 -13.54 1.16 -10.84
C SER A 409 -12.87 1.43 -12.19
N LYS A 410 -12.97 0.45 -13.10
CA LYS A 410 -12.52 0.62 -14.50
C LYS A 410 -13.45 1.50 -15.33
N ASN A 411 -14.72 1.55 -15.00
CA ASN A 411 -15.74 1.92 -15.99
C ASN A 411 -16.86 2.82 -15.50
N SER A 412 -16.75 3.65 -14.44
CA SER A 412 -17.97 4.41 -14.15
C SER A 412 -17.92 5.46 -13.06
N GLU A 413 -18.87 6.34 -13.14
CA GLU A 413 -19.33 7.22 -12.10
C GLU A 413 -19.69 6.45 -10.82
N CYS A 414 -19.45 7.08 -9.68
CA CYS A 414 -19.73 6.53 -8.38
C CYS A 414 -21.24 6.24 -8.24
N GLN A 415 -21.56 4.97 -8.08
CA GLN A 415 -22.95 4.52 -7.94
C GLN A 415 -23.44 4.57 -6.50
N GLN A 416 -22.52 4.47 -5.53
CA GLN A 416 -22.89 4.36 -4.12
C GLN A 416 -21.96 5.21 -3.24
N VAL A 417 -22.56 6.09 -2.45
CA VAL A 417 -21.86 6.89 -1.44
C VAL A 417 -22.54 6.68 -0.09
N TYR A 418 -21.79 6.22 0.88
CA TYR A 418 -22.23 6.06 2.25
C TYR A 418 -21.44 6.99 3.17
N ALA A 419 -22.10 7.62 4.10
CA ALA A 419 -21.46 8.44 5.11
C ALA A 419 -22.07 8.18 6.49
N THR A 420 -21.21 8.10 7.50
CA THR A 420 -21.69 8.05 8.89
C THR A 420 -22.24 9.41 9.29
N LYS A 421 -23.30 9.40 10.12
CA LYS A 421 -23.71 10.60 10.83
C LYS A 421 -22.71 10.91 11.93
N TYR A 422 -22.50 12.21 12.22
CA TYR A 422 -21.79 12.57 13.44
C TYR A 422 -22.56 12.02 14.63
N ASN A 423 -21.91 11.17 15.43
CA ASN A 423 -22.42 10.85 16.75
C ASN A 423 -22.10 12.04 17.66
N ARG A 424 -23.14 12.75 18.07
CA ARG A 424 -23.04 13.84 19.06
C ARG A 424 -23.04 13.27 20.46
#